data_83654970916244418f4e98a8c25f2650
#
_entry.id   83654970916244418f4e98a8c25f2650
#
_cell.length_a   1.000
_cell.length_b   1.000
_cell.length_c   1.000
_cell.angle_alpha   90.00
_cell.angle_beta   90.00
_cell.angle_gamma   90.00
#
_symmetry.space_group_name_H-M   'P 1'
#
loop_
_entity.id
_entity.type
_entity.pdbx_description
1 polymer ?
#
loop_
_entity_poly.entity_id
_entity_poly.type
_entity_poly.pdbx_seq_one_letter_code
_entity_poly.pdbx_strand_id
1 'polypeptide(L)'
;FAKEMQVPYPVQVENGDVVQLYPGEKPKVIDKAPVGRMLVDGKISVGEDSQSIKERVNISFNGFLEITILINSAGSLAKKPIISYKGIPSSGESNDFTFELEDKIRSICKMFSLKNSKQEKNLIETLRIDCRKTVKEKTGKRPYTNVNLVRI
;
A
#
# COMPACT_ATOMS: atom_id res chain seq x y z
N PHE A 1 13.55 6.70 -38.82
CA PHE A 1 13.17 8.14 -38.90
C PHE A 1 14.41 9.02 -39.11
N ALA A 2 15.37 9.13 -38.14
CA ALA A 2 16.55 10.00 -38.28
C ALA A 2 17.46 9.63 -39.46
N LYS A 3 17.62 8.35 -39.81
CA LYS A 3 18.34 7.88 -41.01
C LYS A 3 17.59 8.25 -42.27
N GLU A 4 16.28 8.17 -42.31
CA GLU A 4 15.46 8.56 -43.47
C GLU A 4 15.54 10.08 -43.72
N MET A 5 15.66 10.84 -42.65
CA MET A 5 15.84 12.32 -42.71
C MET A 5 17.31 12.73 -42.95
N GLN A 6 18.20 11.81 -43.21
CA GLN A 6 19.62 12.03 -43.46
C GLN A 6 20.35 12.82 -42.36
N VAL A 7 19.90 12.69 -41.10
CA VAL A 7 20.60 13.28 -39.95
C VAL A 7 21.97 12.66 -39.78
N PRO A 8 23.08 13.42 -39.84
CA PRO A 8 24.41 12.86 -39.97
C PRO A 8 24.89 12.08 -38.76
N TYR A 9 24.46 12.35 -37.56
CA TYR A 9 24.89 11.64 -36.36
C TYR A 9 23.73 11.52 -35.36
N PRO A 10 22.73 10.66 -35.62
CA PRO A 10 21.65 10.48 -34.68
C PRO A 10 22.15 9.80 -33.40
N VAL A 11 21.79 10.34 -32.24
CA VAL A 11 22.04 9.74 -30.94
C VAL A 11 20.71 9.63 -30.18
N GLN A 12 20.47 8.48 -29.59
CA GLN A 12 19.35 8.28 -28.69
C GLN A 12 19.82 8.62 -27.28
N VAL A 13 19.07 9.46 -26.60
CA VAL A 13 19.35 9.90 -25.23
C VAL A 13 18.17 9.64 -24.33
N GLU A 14 18.44 9.42 -23.06
CA GLU A 14 17.46 9.28 -21.99
C GLU A 14 17.38 10.56 -21.15
N ASN A 15 16.32 10.69 -20.36
CA ASN A 15 16.25 11.79 -19.38
C ASN A 15 17.43 11.69 -18.41
N GLY A 16 18.13 12.80 -18.21
CA GLY A 16 19.31 12.89 -17.36
C GLY A 16 20.64 12.71 -18.09
N ASP A 17 20.64 12.25 -19.33
CA ASP A 17 21.89 12.17 -20.09
C ASP A 17 22.45 13.57 -20.38
N VAL A 18 23.70 13.80 -20.03
CA VAL A 18 24.44 15.00 -20.39
C VAL A 18 25.19 14.74 -21.68
N VAL A 19 24.77 15.41 -22.75
CA VAL A 19 25.30 15.18 -24.09
C VAL A 19 26.23 16.32 -24.48
N GLN A 20 27.44 15.96 -24.88
CA GLN A 20 28.41 16.89 -25.43
C GLN A 20 28.26 16.96 -26.94
N LEU A 21 28.12 18.19 -27.44
CA LEU A 21 28.03 18.48 -28.87
C LEU A 21 29.18 19.37 -29.29
N TYR A 22 29.96 18.95 -30.30
CA TYR A 22 30.95 19.77 -30.96
C TYR A 22 30.66 19.86 -32.46
N PRO A 23 30.91 21.00 -33.09
CA PRO A 23 30.79 21.15 -34.53
C PRO A 23 31.68 20.15 -35.26
N GLY A 24 31.12 19.36 -36.18
CA GLY A 24 31.83 18.34 -36.94
C GLY A 24 32.15 17.03 -36.25
N GLU A 25 31.80 16.87 -34.96
CA GLU A 25 31.97 15.64 -34.22
C GLU A 25 30.64 14.90 -33.95
N LYS A 26 30.74 13.59 -33.65
CA LYS A 26 29.56 12.84 -33.20
C LYS A 26 29.17 13.23 -31.77
N PRO A 27 27.88 13.40 -31.49
CA PRO A 27 27.40 13.60 -30.14
C PRO A 27 27.85 12.47 -29.21
N LYS A 28 28.24 12.81 -27.98
CA LYS A 28 28.69 11.83 -26.96
C LYS A 28 27.93 12.06 -25.66
N VAL A 29 27.37 11.00 -25.08
CA VAL A 29 26.90 11.05 -23.70
C VAL A 29 28.13 11.00 -22.79
N ILE A 30 28.33 12.06 -22.00
CA ILE A 30 29.55 12.25 -21.17
C ILE A 30 29.28 12.10 -19.70
N ASP A 31 28.03 12.28 -19.26
CA ASP A 31 27.66 12.22 -17.86
C ASP A 31 26.15 11.93 -17.72
N LYS A 32 25.68 11.68 -16.49
CA LYS A 32 24.29 11.45 -16.20
C LYS A 32 23.86 12.27 -14.96
N ALA A 33 22.99 13.22 -15.16
CA ALA A 33 22.38 13.99 -14.09
C ALA A 33 21.34 13.12 -13.34
N PRO A 34 21.16 13.34 -12.03
CA PRO A 34 20.09 12.68 -11.28
C PRO A 34 18.73 12.98 -11.89
N VAL A 35 17.97 11.95 -12.18
CA VAL A 35 16.59 12.08 -12.69
C VAL A 35 15.60 11.48 -11.70
N GLY A 36 14.43 12.07 -11.62
CA GLY A 36 13.33 11.56 -10.81
C GLY A 36 12.01 12.07 -11.36
N ARG A 37 10.94 11.37 -11.05
CA ARG A 37 9.59 11.84 -11.34
C ARG A 37 9.03 12.54 -10.14
N MET A 38 8.63 13.79 -10.34
CA MET A 38 7.83 14.54 -9.36
C MET A 38 6.38 14.52 -9.80
N LEU A 39 5.51 14.16 -8.88
CA LEU A 39 4.07 14.13 -9.10
C LEU A 39 3.43 15.32 -8.38
N VAL A 40 2.50 15.98 -9.01
CA VAL A 40 1.68 17.01 -8.36
C VAL A 40 0.47 16.35 -7.72
N ASP A 41 0.43 16.39 -6.40
CA ASP A 41 -0.62 15.81 -5.59
C ASP A 41 -1.42 16.94 -4.91
N GLY A 42 -2.51 17.35 -5.53
CA GLY A 42 -3.24 18.53 -5.11
C GLY A 42 -2.40 19.78 -5.31
N LYS A 43 -1.93 20.39 -4.22
CA LYS A 43 -1.07 21.59 -4.23
C LYS A 43 0.38 21.29 -3.86
N ILE A 44 0.74 20.02 -3.70
CA ILE A 44 2.05 19.60 -3.21
C ILE A 44 2.75 18.78 -4.28
N SER A 45 4.04 19.05 -4.51
CA SER A 45 4.89 18.21 -5.34
C SER A 45 5.53 17.12 -4.48
N VAL A 46 5.38 15.87 -4.87
CA VAL A 46 5.92 14.71 -4.17
C VAL A 46 6.72 13.84 -5.14
N GLY A 47 7.76 13.19 -4.65
CA GLY A 47 8.49 12.18 -5.44
C GLY A 47 7.60 10.96 -5.73
N GLU A 48 7.82 10.32 -6.87
CA GLU A 48 7.12 9.09 -7.26
C GLU A 48 7.29 7.98 -6.22
N ASP A 49 8.41 7.96 -5.51
CA ASP A 49 8.77 7.00 -4.47
C ASP A 49 8.23 7.36 -3.08
N SER A 50 7.49 8.46 -2.94
CA SER A 50 6.93 8.90 -1.67
C SER A 50 5.96 7.87 -1.08
N GLN A 51 5.89 7.85 0.26
CA GLN A 51 5.02 6.92 0.98
C GLN A 51 3.55 7.06 0.59
N SER A 52 3.07 8.29 0.41
CA SER A 52 1.68 8.56 0.03
C SER A 52 1.32 7.96 -1.34
N ILE A 53 2.23 8.02 -2.30
CA ILE A 53 2.03 7.42 -3.63
C ILE A 53 2.04 5.90 -3.54
N LYS A 54 3.00 5.31 -2.82
CA LYS A 54 3.05 3.85 -2.60
C LYS A 54 1.79 3.30 -1.94
N GLU A 55 1.27 4.00 -0.94
CA GLU A 55 0.01 3.63 -0.26
C GLU A 55 -1.19 3.70 -1.19
N ARG A 56 -1.33 4.76 -2.00
CA ARG A 56 -2.41 4.87 -2.98
C ARG A 56 -2.36 3.79 -4.04
N VAL A 57 -1.19 3.52 -4.57
CA VAL A 57 -0.97 2.43 -5.54
C VAL A 57 -1.39 1.10 -4.91
N ASN A 58 -0.96 0.82 -3.67
CA ASN A 58 -1.35 -0.40 -2.97
C ASN A 58 -2.87 -0.49 -2.76
N ILE A 59 -3.51 0.58 -2.29
CA ILE A 59 -4.95 0.63 -2.08
C ILE A 59 -5.70 0.46 -3.41
N SER A 60 -5.24 1.09 -4.48
CA SER A 60 -5.85 0.98 -5.82
C SER A 60 -5.88 -0.47 -6.32
N PHE A 61 -4.80 -1.22 -6.13
CA PHE A 61 -4.71 -2.61 -6.60
C PHE A 61 -5.30 -3.64 -5.65
N ASN A 62 -5.20 -3.42 -4.35
CA ASN A 62 -5.52 -4.44 -3.33
C ASN A 62 -6.74 -4.11 -2.49
N GLY A 63 -7.20 -2.86 -2.51
CA GLY A 63 -8.29 -2.38 -1.66
C GLY A 63 -7.82 -2.03 -0.25
N PHE A 64 -8.80 -1.67 0.57
CA PHE A 64 -8.64 -1.20 1.95
C PHE A 64 -9.54 -2.01 2.88
N LEU A 65 -8.99 -2.43 4.02
CA LEU A 65 -9.70 -3.13 5.10
C LEU A 65 -9.49 -2.37 6.40
N GLU A 66 -10.57 -2.01 7.06
CA GLU A 66 -10.56 -1.38 8.37
C GLU A 66 -11.29 -2.24 9.39
N ILE A 67 -10.67 -2.43 10.54
CA ILE A 67 -11.18 -3.24 11.64
C ILE A 67 -11.15 -2.37 12.88
N THR A 68 -12.30 -2.21 13.54
CA THR A 68 -12.38 -1.53 14.85
C THR A 68 -12.84 -2.53 15.90
N ILE A 69 -12.03 -2.70 16.94
CA ILE A 69 -12.33 -3.54 18.09
C ILE A 69 -12.58 -2.67 19.32
N LEU A 70 -13.63 -3.02 20.06
CA LEU A 70 -14.04 -2.35 21.30
C LEU A 70 -13.66 -3.25 22.49
N ILE A 71 -12.79 -2.74 23.35
CA ILE A 71 -12.27 -3.48 24.50
C ILE A 71 -12.78 -2.85 25.80
N ASN A 72 -13.30 -3.66 26.69
CA ASN A 72 -13.74 -3.22 28.00
C ASN A 72 -12.56 -3.03 28.99
N SER A 73 -12.86 -2.49 30.16
CA SER A 73 -11.89 -2.27 31.24
C SER A 73 -11.16 -3.55 31.71
N ALA A 74 -11.79 -4.73 31.54
CA ALA A 74 -11.18 -6.03 31.83
C ALA A 74 -10.23 -6.52 30.73
N GLY A 75 -10.08 -5.78 29.62
CA GLY A 75 -9.22 -6.17 28.50
C GLY A 75 -9.83 -7.21 27.55
N SER A 76 -11.14 -7.41 27.60
CA SER A 76 -11.86 -8.34 26.74
C SER A 76 -12.65 -7.62 25.67
N LEU A 77 -12.93 -8.28 24.56
CA LEU A 77 -13.77 -7.74 23.49
C LEU A 77 -15.18 -7.46 24.02
N ALA A 78 -15.58 -6.19 24.01
CA ALA A 78 -16.84 -5.74 24.58
C ALA A 78 -18.04 -5.91 23.64
N LYS A 79 -17.81 -5.80 22.34
CA LYS A 79 -18.85 -5.91 21.29
C LYS A 79 -18.27 -6.64 20.07
N LYS A 80 -19.16 -6.98 19.13
CA LYS A 80 -18.81 -7.49 17.80
C LYS A 80 -17.83 -6.52 17.12
N PRO A 81 -16.74 -7.01 16.47
CA PRO A 81 -15.84 -6.16 15.71
C PRO A 81 -16.60 -5.42 14.60
N ILE A 82 -16.22 -4.19 14.34
CA ILE A 82 -16.73 -3.43 13.19
C ILE A 82 -15.71 -3.61 12.06
N ILE A 83 -16.18 -4.16 10.93
CA ILE A 83 -15.36 -4.42 9.76
C ILE A 83 -15.89 -3.60 8.59
N SER A 84 -15.03 -2.81 7.98
CA SER A 84 -15.32 -2.01 6.80
C SER A 84 -14.26 -2.28 5.74
N TYR A 85 -14.66 -2.38 4.47
CA TYR A 85 -13.71 -2.60 3.38
C TYR A 85 -14.15 -1.89 2.10
N LYS A 86 -13.16 -1.56 1.25
CA LYS A 86 -13.39 -0.93 -0.06
C LYS A 86 -12.43 -1.50 -1.09
N GLY A 87 -12.91 -1.67 -2.33
CA GLY A 87 -12.07 -2.14 -3.43
C GLY A 87 -11.61 -3.60 -3.31
N ILE A 88 -12.23 -4.40 -2.44
CA ILE A 88 -11.99 -5.83 -2.30
C ILE A 88 -13.19 -6.54 -2.94
N PRO A 89 -12.99 -7.45 -3.93
CA PRO A 89 -14.09 -8.18 -4.53
C PRO A 89 -14.75 -9.10 -3.51
N SER A 90 -16.08 -9.07 -3.46
CA SER A 90 -16.92 -10.02 -2.71
C SER A 90 -17.85 -10.71 -3.70
N SER A 91 -17.87 -12.02 -3.72
CA SER A 91 -18.67 -12.82 -4.65
C SER A 91 -19.98 -13.27 -3.99
N GLY A 92 -20.89 -12.31 -3.71
CA GLY A 92 -22.24 -12.59 -3.19
C GLY A 92 -22.28 -13.07 -1.73
N GLU A 93 -23.49 -13.35 -1.23
CA GLU A 93 -23.74 -13.71 0.18
C GLU A 93 -23.01 -14.98 0.68
N SER A 94 -22.67 -15.91 -0.21
CA SER A 94 -22.06 -17.20 0.16
C SER A 94 -20.53 -17.14 0.33
N ASN A 95 -19.86 -16.03 -0.01
CA ASN A 95 -18.40 -15.88 0.11
C ASN A 95 -18.02 -14.62 0.88
N ASP A 96 -18.84 -14.23 1.83
CA ASP A 96 -18.56 -13.10 2.69
C ASP A 96 -17.45 -13.48 3.70
N PHE A 97 -16.22 -13.08 3.38
CA PHE A 97 -15.07 -13.25 4.25
C PHE A 97 -15.21 -12.54 5.60
N THR A 98 -16.24 -11.70 5.78
CA THR A 98 -16.47 -10.94 7.02
C THR A 98 -16.80 -11.86 8.19
N PHE A 99 -17.58 -12.92 8.01
CA PHE A 99 -17.87 -13.89 9.07
C PHE A 99 -16.58 -14.58 9.56
N GLU A 100 -15.75 -15.01 8.62
CA GLU A 100 -14.48 -15.65 8.96
C GLU A 100 -13.51 -14.69 9.66
N LEU A 101 -13.50 -13.42 9.23
CA LEU A 101 -12.74 -12.38 9.91
C LEU A 101 -13.23 -12.14 11.34
N GLU A 102 -14.54 -12.07 11.55
CA GLU A 102 -15.13 -11.89 12.87
C GLU A 102 -14.73 -13.02 13.84
N ASP A 103 -14.86 -14.26 13.41
CA ASP A 103 -14.50 -15.43 14.23
C ASP A 103 -12.99 -15.44 14.52
N LYS A 104 -12.18 -15.10 13.53
CA LYS A 104 -10.74 -15.00 13.70
C LYS A 104 -10.34 -13.88 14.65
N ILE A 105 -10.93 -12.70 14.53
CA ILE A 105 -10.71 -11.58 15.44
C ILE A 105 -11.08 -11.97 16.87
N ARG A 106 -12.24 -12.62 17.08
CA ARG A 106 -12.65 -13.09 18.40
C ARG A 106 -11.66 -14.09 19.00
N SER A 107 -11.17 -15.02 18.19
CA SER A 107 -10.20 -16.04 18.63
C SER A 107 -8.89 -15.40 19.03
N ILE A 108 -8.39 -14.47 18.22
CA ILE A 108 -7.14 -13.75 18.51
C ILE A 108 -7.29 -12.89 19.77
N CYS A 109 -8.38 -12.12 19.91
CA CYS A 109 -8.61 -11.28 21.08
C CYS A 109 -8.62 -12.10 22.40
N LYS A 110 -9.11 -13.34 22.38
CA LYS A 110 -9.10 -14.24 23.56
C LYS A 110 -7.69 -14.68 23.99
N MET A 111 -6.72 -14.68 23.07
CA MET A 111 -5.34 -15.06 23.36
C MET A 111 -4.53 -13.94 24.03
N PHE A 112 -5.01 -12.71 23.99
CA PHE A 112 -4.32 -11.56 24.54
C PHE A 112 -4.94 -11.08 25.85
N SER A 113 -4.09 -10.85 26.85
CA SER A 113 -4.49 -10.19 28.11
C SER A 113 -4.03 -8.73 28.03
N LEU A 114 -4.94 -7.81 27.71
CA LEU A 114 -4.64 -6.41 27.38
C LEU A 114 -4.39 -5.56 28.63
N LYS A 115 -3.33 -5.88 29.38
CA LYS A 115 -2.96 -5.17 30.60
C LYS A 115 -2.04 -3.96 30.40
N ASN A 116 -1.39 -3.87 29.24
CA ASN A 116 -0.43 -2.81 28.95
C ASN A 116 -0.37 -2.48 27.45
N SER A 117 0.18 -1.29 27.13
CA SER A 117 0.29 -0.78 25.76
C SER A 117 1.11 -1.67 24.81
N LYS A 118 2.06 -2.45 25.31
CA LYS A 118 2.85 -3.38 24.50
C LYS A 118 1.99 -4.53 23.99
N GLN A 119 1.12 -5.06 24.84
CA GLN A 119 0.18 -6.13 24.46
C GLN A 119 -0.87 -5.62 23.46
N GLU A 120 -1.32 -4.37 23.59
CA GLU A 120 -2.21 -3.73 22.62
C GLU A 120 -1.56 -3.61 21.24
N LYS A 121 -0.31 -3.12 21.18
CA LYS A 121 0.44 -3.05 19.91
C LYS A 121 0.62 -4.42 19.27
N ASN A 122 0.93 -5.44 20.06
CA ASN A 122 1.08 -6.81 19.56
C ASN A 122 -0.25 -7.36 19.05
N LEU A 123 -1.36 -7.13 19.75
CA LEU A 123 -2.68 -7.52 19.28
C LEU A 123 -3.03 -6.86 17.95
N ILE A 124 -2.86 -5.54 17.84
CA ILE A 124 -3.12 -4.78 16.61
C ILE A 124 -2.33 -5.36 15.45
N GLU A 125 -1.04 -5.61 15.66
CA GLU A 125 -0.18 -6.15 14.60
C GLU A 125 -0.56 -7.59 14.22
N THR A 126 -0.89 -8.44 15.19
CA THR A 126 -1.37 -9.81 14.93
C THR A 126 -2.67 -9.78 14.13
N LEU A 127 -3.64 -8.97 14.55
CA LEU A 127 -4.90 -8.80 13.83
C LEU A 127 -4.67 -8.29 12.39
N ARG A 128 -3.80 -7.29 12.23
CA ARG A 128 -3.46 -6.74 10.93
C ARG A 128 -2.91 -7.80 9.98
N ILE A 129 -2.00 -8.63 10.46
CA ILE A 129 -1.36 -9.68 9.66
C ILE A 129 -2.37 -10.78 9.32
N ASP A 130 -3.07 -11.31 10.34
CA ASP A 130 -3.94 -12.49 10.17
C ASP A 130 -5.19 -12.17 9.37
N CYS A 131 -5.82 -11.02 9.60
CA CYS A 131 -6.99 -10.61 8.82
C CYS A 131 -6.62 -10.35 7.35
N ARG A 132 -5.48 -9.70 7.10
CA ARG A 132 -4.95 -9.51 5.74
C ARG A 132 -4.66 -10.84 5.03
N LYS A 133 -4.16 -11.83 5.77
CA LYS A 133 -3.91 -13.18 5.26
C LYS A 133 -5.22 -13.87 4.88
N THR A 134 -6.24 -13.81 5.75
CA THR A 134 -7.57 -14.37 5.48
C THR A 134 -8.19 -13.77 4.22
N VAL A 135 -8.16 -12.44 4.07
CA VAL A 135 -8.67 -11.80 2.84
C VAL A 135 -7.88 -12.25 1.62
N LYS A 136 -6.54 -12.38 1.72
CA LYS A 136 -5.73 -12.88 0.61
C LYS A 136 -6.11 -14.29 0.19
N GLU A 137 -6.33 -15.18 1.15
CA GLU A 137 -6.72 -16.58 0.87
C GLU A 137 -8.07 -16.66 0.15
N LYS A 138 -9.00 -15.77 0.46
CA LYS A 138 -10.34 -15.75 -0.15
C LYS A 138 -10.42 -15.00 -1.48
N THR A 139 -9.70 -13.91 -1.62
CA THR A 139 -9.88 -12.96 -2.73
C THR A 139 -8.64 -12.82 -3.63
N GLY A 140 -7.50 -13.37 -3.23
CA GLY A 140 -6.21 -13.12 -3.87
C GLY A 140 -5.61 -11.73 -3.61
N LYS A 141 -6.36 -10.81 -2.97
CA LYS A 141 -5.96 -9.43 -2.70
C LYS A 141 -5.26 -9.29 -1.35
N ARG A 142 -4.29 -8.39 -1.28
CA ARG A 142 -3.58 -8.05 -0.03
C ARG A 142 -3.91 -6.62 0.39
N PRO A 143 -5.09 -6.37 1.00
CA PRO A 143 -5.55 -5.02 1.25
C PRO A 143 -4.61 -4.25 2.19
N TYR A 144 -4.58 -2.94 2.03
CA TYR A 144 -4.08 -2.06 3.06
C TYR A 144 -4.99 -2.23 4.29
N THR A 145 -4.43 -2.74 5.38
CA THR A 145 -5.23 -3.14 6.55
C THR A 145 -4.91 -2.24 7.73
N ASN A 146 -5.93 -1.57 8.25
CA ASN A 146 -5.88 -0.75 9.45
C ASN A 146 -6.66 -1.42 10.59
N VAL A 147 -6.14 -1.38 11.80
CA VAL A 147 -6.80 -1.94 13.00
C VAL A 147 -6.83 -0.87 14.09
N ASN A 148 -8.03 -0.49 14.50
CA ASN A 148 -8.29 0.47 15.56
C ASN A 148 -8.73 -0.26 16.83
N LEU A 149 -8.09 0.04 17.95
CA LEU A 149 -8.48 -0.43 19.27
C LEU A 149 -9.04 0.73 20.07
N VAL A 150 -10.29 0.61 20.53
CA VAL A 150 -10.98 1.59 21.34
C VAL A 150 -11.35 0.99 22.68
N ARG A 151 -11.01 1.64 23.78
CA ARG A 151 -11.42 1.25 25.13
C ARG A 151 -12.74 1.93 25.52
N ILE A 152 -13.64 1.17 26.11
CA ILE A 152 -14.95 1.62 26.60
C ILE A 152 -15.17 1.15 28.03
#